data_ca74817ae67fbfbc7cb49adb4e5e67eb
#
_entry.id   ca74817ae67fbfbc7cb49adb4e5e67eb
#
_cell.length_a   1.000
_cell.length_b   1.000
_cell.length_c   1.000
_cell.angle_alpha   90.00
_cell.angle_beta   90.00
_cell.angle_gamma   90.00
#
_symmetry.space_group_name_H-M   'P 1'
#
loop_
_entity.id
_entity.type
_entity.pdbx_description
1 polymer ?
#
loop_
_entity_poly.entity_id
_entity_poly.type
_entity_poly.pdbx_seq_one_letter_code
_entity_poly.pdbx_strand_id
1 'polypeptide(L)'
;LDCRFQVMARTVGEYTPALLNKAARAGCCWISWGMESGSQRMLDRMNKGTRVDESFEVIRNAAAEGISNLLMMIFGAPGSDPACLDETFAFLDRTWPYIDGMTASAFVLFDHPAFGLHPADYGLQILGGNRILEIGGKPVHDMKLRFRRDRETGSGESPLAAEEIEQWERRKVWLPPLPFHGRLCCEHYLLYADSLQARNRPGKHLHCA
;
A
#
# COMPACT_ATOMS: atom_id res chain seq x y z
N LEU A 1 28.04 -10.84 -6.40
CA LEU A 1 27.20 -10.12 -7.35
C LEU A 1 26.81 -8.80 -6.69
N ASP A 2 27.21 -7.70 -7.28
CA ASP A 2 26.74 -6.37 -6.89
C ASP A 2 25.37 -6.16 -7.57
N CYS A 3 24.33 -6.66 -6.90
CA CYS A 3 22.96 -6.65 -7.40
C CYS A 3 22.07 -5.87 -6.43
N ARG A 4 21.29 -4.94 -6.96
CA ARG A 4 20.24 -4.27 -6.20
C ARG A 4 18.90 -4.82 -6.58
N PHE A 5 18.05 -5.01 -5.60
CA PHE A 5 16.71 -5.54 -5.82
C PHE A 5 15.69 -4.90 -4.90
N GLN A 6 14.45 -5.03 -5.28
CA GLN A 6 13.29 -4.68 -4.49
C GLN A 6 12.38 -5.89 -4.29
N VAL A 7 11.56 -5.82 -3.27
CA VAL A 7 10.55 -6.84 -3.00
C VAL A 7 9.21 -6.21 -2.64
N MET A 8 8.14 -6.96 -2.85
CA MET A 8 6.82 -6.67 -2.28
C MET A 8 6.57 -7.64 -1.14
N ALA A 9 6.11 -7.13 0.00
CA ALA A 9 5.92 -7.94 1.19
C ALA A 9 4.73 -7.47 2.03
N ARG A 10 4.25 -8.35 2.92
CA ARG A 10 3.36 -7.96 4.01
C ARG A 10 4.22 -7.54 5.21
N THR A 11 3.69 -6.64 6.03
CA THR A 11 4.34 -6.18 7.25
C THR A 11 4.11 -7.18 8.39
N VAL A 12 4.84 -8.28 8.40
CA VAL A 12 4.72 -9.36 9.40
C VAL A 12 5.95 -9.43 10.29
N GLY A 13 5.79 -9.86 11.53
CA GLY A 13 6.83 -9.89 12.55
C GLY A 13 8.06 -10.75 12.22
N GLU A 14 7.96 -11.64 11.23
CA GLU A 14 9.07 -12.43 10.70
C GLU A 14 10.18 -11.57 10.07
N TYR A 15 9.88 -10.32 9.68
CA TYR A 15 10.90 -9.36 9.24
C TYR A 15 11.65 -8.79 10.44
N THR A 16 12.40 -9.63 11.12
CA THR A 16 13.25 -9.24 12.25
C THR A 16 14.36 -8.28 11.81
N PRO A 17 14.94 -7.47 12.73
CA PRO A 17 16.09 -6.63 12.41
C PRO A 17 17.24 -7.41 11.77
N ALA A 18 17.50 -8.63 12.24
CA ALA A 18 18.55 -9.48 11.69
C ALA A 18 18.28 -9.90 10.24
N LEU A 19 17.00 -10.21 9.90
CA LEU A 19 16.62 -10.53 8.53
C LEU A 19 16.70 -9.31 7.62
N LEU A 20 16.25 -8.15 8.10
CA LEU A 20 16.31 -6.88 7.35
C LEU A 20 17.77 -6.45 7.10
N ASN A 21 18.64 -6.57 8.08
CA ASN A 21 20.09 -6.35 7.93
C ASN A 21 20.68 -7.28 6.86
N LYS A 22 20.35 -8.57 6.91
CA LYS A 22 20.79 -9.52 5.91
C LYS A 22 20.28 -9.18 4.51
N ALA A 23 19.03 -8.75 4.39
CA ALA A 23 18.44 -8.32 3.13
C ALA A 23 19.14 -7.07 2.56
N ALA A 24 19.39 -6.05 3.40
CA ALA A 24 20.11 -4.85 3.01
C ALA A 24 21.52 -5.15 2.50
N ARG A 25 22.26 -6.01 3.21
CA ARG A 25 23.60 -6.47 2.80
C ARG A 25 23.59 -7.28 1.52
N ALA A 26 22.49 -7.96 1.23
CA ALA A 26 22.32 -8.72 -0.03
C ALA A 26 21.93 -7.81 -1.20
N GLY A 27 21.72 -6.51 -0.98
CA GLY A 27 21.37 -5.54 -2.02
C GLY A 27 19.88 -5.16 -2.08
N CYS A 28 19.07 -5.56 -1.08
CA CYS A 28 17.70 -5.07 -0.97
C CYS A 28 17.72 -3.57 -0.65
N CYS A 29 17.24 -2.76 -1.58
CA CYS A 29 17.23 -1.30 -1.42
C CYS A 29 15.83 -0.71 -1.23
N TRP A 30 14.79 -1.51 -1.49
CA TRP A 30 13.41 -1.05 -1.41
C TRP A 30 12.46 -2.20 -1.08
N ILE A 31 11.49 -1.93 -0.19
CA ILE A 31 10.39 -2.85 0.07
C ILE A 31 9.06 -2.11 -0.09
N SER A 32 8.19 -2.66 -0.94
CA SER A 32 6.80 -2.21 -1.08
C SER A 32 5.93 -3.03 -0.14
N TRP A 33 5.44 -2.38 0.89
CA TRP A 33 4.67 -3.02 1.96
C TRP A 33 3.18 -2.96 1.67
N GLY A 34 2.53 -4.12 1.55
CA GLY A 34 1.08 -4.25 1.51
C GLY A 34 0.48 -4.00 2.89
N MET A 35 0.49 -2.73 3.33
CA MET A 35 -0.07 -2.32 4.62
C MET A 35 -1.60 -2.29 4.58
N GLU A 36 -2.17 -1.78 3.52
CA GLU A 36 -3.58 -1.62 3.18
C GLU A 36 -4.36 -0.67 4.11
N SER A 37 -4.22 -0.78 5.43
CA SER A 37 -4.91 0.06 6.41
C SER A 37 -4.08 0.18 7.69
N GLY A 38 -4.19 1.31 8.39
CA GLY A 38 -3.66 1.48 9.76
C GLY A 38 -4.66 1.08 10.85
N SER A 39 -5.84 0.60 10.48
CA SER A 39 -6.85 0.10 11.41
C SER A 39 -6.74 -1.41 11.57
N GLN A 40 -6.52 -1.90 12.80
CA GLN A 40 -6.47 -3.34 13.08
C GLN A 40 -7.78 -4.03 12.67
N ARG A 41 -8.91 -3.42 12.96
CA ARG A 41 -10.23 -3.93 12.58
C ARG A 41 -10.35 -4.12 11.07
N MET A 42 -9.80 -3.22 10.27
CA MET A 42 -9.80 -3.35 8.82
C MET A 42 -8.84 -4.45 8.34
N LEU A 43 -7.65 -4.56 8.93
CA LEU A 43 -6.71 -5.63 8.60
C LEU A 43 -7.29 -7.02 8.90
N ASP A 44 -7.97 -7.15 10.05
CA ASP A 44 -8.65 -8.39 10.44
C ASP A 44 -9.79 -8.72 9.47
N ARG A 45 -10.59 -7.71 9.08
CA ARG A 45 -11.67 -7.86 8.11
C ARG A 45 -11.17 -8.25 6.72
N MET A 46 -10.02 -7.72 6.31
CA MET A 46 -9.35 -8.10 5.05
C MET A 46 -8.65 -9.46 5.15
N ASN A 47 -8.64 -10.09 6.31
CA ASN A 47 -7.89 -11.33 6.58
C ASN A 47 -6.40 -11.22 6.18
N LYS A 48 -5.78 -10.07 6.50
CA LYS A 48 -4.37 -9.81 6.12
C LYS A 48 -3.39 -10.59 6.98
N GLY A 49 -3.77 -10.99 8.20
CA GLY A 49 -2.89 -11.67 9.15
C GLY A 49 -1.71 -10.81 9.60
N THR A 50 -1.87 -9.48 9.59
CA THR A 50 -0.86 -8.51 10.03
C THR A 50 -1.38 -7.72 11.23
N ARG A 51 -0.47 -7.23 12.07
CA ARG A 51 -0.80 -6.39 13.23
C ARG A 51 -0.21 -5.00 13.04
N VAL A 52 -1.00 -3.98 13.33
CA VAL A 52 -0.63 -2.57 13.14
C VAL A 52 0.67 -2.23 13.88
N ASP A 53 0.81 -2.67 15.14
CA ASP A 53 1.99 -2.38 15.93
C ASP A 53 3.24 -3.11 15.41
N GLU A 54 3.11 -4.37 15.01
CA GLU A 54 4.19 -5.12 14.37
C GLU A 54 4.60 -4.47 13.05
N SER A 55 3.63 -4.01 12.27
CA SER A 55 3.86 -3.31 11.01
C SER A 55 4.70 -2.05 11.20
N PHE A 56 4.39 -1.27 12.24
CA PHE A 56 5.19 -0.10 12.58
C PHE A 56 6.64 -0.47 12.90
N GLU A 57 6.87 -1.49 13.73
CA GLU A 57 8.21 -1.93 14.10
C GLU A 57 8.99 -2.45 12.88
N VAL A 58 8.37 -3.22 12.01
CA VAL A 58 8.99 -3.73 10.79
C VAL A 58 9.44 -2.59 9.88
N ILE A 59 8.57 -1.62 9.62
CA ILE A 59 8.88 -0.46 8.75
C ILE A 59 10.00 0.38 9.36
N ARG A 60 9.95 0.65 10.66
CA ARG A 60 10.99 1.39 11.38
C ARG A 60 12.34 0.67 11.28
N ASN A 61 12.35 -0.64 11.49
CA ASN A 61 13.58 -1.44 11.44
C ASN A 61 14.14 -1.51 10.02
N ALA A 62 13.29 -1.62 8.99
CA ALA A 62 13.74 -1.57 7.60
C ALA A 62 14.40 -0.22 7.28
N ALA A 63 13.79 0.87 7.75
CA ALA A 63 14.38 2.20 7.62
C ALA A 63 15.75 2.34 8.32
N ALA A 64 15.92 1.73 9.50
CA ALA A 64 17.18 1.73 10.24
C ALA A 64 18.31 1.00 9.48
N GLU A 65 17.96 -0.02 8.68
CA GLU A 65 18.90 -0.74 7.81
C GLU A 65 19.14 -0.04 6.46
N GLY A 66 18.58 1.15 6.25
CA GLY A 66 18.74 1.90 5.00
C GLY A 66 17.90 1.38 3.85
N ILE A 67 16.96 0.49 4.10
CA ILE A 67 15.99 0.02 3.11
C ILE A 67 14.87 1.07 2.99
N SER A 68 14.59 1.50 1.77
CA SER A 68 13.48 2.43 1.52
C SER A 68 12.14 1.72 1.60
N ASN A 69 11.17 2.38 2.21
CA ASN A 69 9.83 1.86 2.46
C ASN A 69 8.77 2.57 1.62
N LEU A 70 8.05 1.81 0.80
CA LEU A 70 6.82 2.25 0.15
C LEU A 70 5.63 1.60 0.84
N LEU A 71 4.67 2.38 1.30
CA LEU A 71 3.41 1.86 1.80
C LEU A 71 2.36 1.82 0.70
N MET A 72 1.72 0.67 0.54
CA MET A 72 0.55 0.52 -0.32
C MET A 72 -0.70 0.52 0.58
N MET A 73 -1.54 1.55 0.40
CA MET A 73 -2.75 1.78 1.19
C MET A 73 -3.99 1.64 0.32
N ILE A 74 -5.07 1.10 0.90
CA ILE A 74 -6.38 0.96 0.26
C ILE A 74 -7.40 1.74 1.07
N PHE A 75 -8.13 2.62 0.39
CA PHE A 75 -9.21 3.41 0.95
C PHE A 75 -10.58 2.93 0.46
N GLY A 76 -11.59 3.12 1.28
CA GLY A 76 -12.96 2.74 0.95
C GLY A 76 -13.18 1.24 0.88
N ALA A 77 -12.48 0.43 1.66
CA ALA A 77 -12.75 -1.00 1.75
C ALA A 77 -14.10 -1.26 2.46
N PRO A 78 -14.79 -2.36 2.15
CA PRO A 78 -16.06 -2.70 2.79
C PRO A 78 -15.94 -2.80 4.31
N GLY A 79 -16.76 -2.03 5.04
CA GLY A 79 -16.74 -1.92 6.49
C GLY A 79 -15.79 -0.85 7.04
N SER A 80 -15.14 -0.07 6.17
CA SER A 80 -14.48 1.16 6.59
C SER A 80 -15.51 2.17 7.12
N ASP A 81 -15.10 2.91 8.13
CA ASP A 81 -15.85 3.99 8.74
C ASP A 81 -14.89 5.10 9.21
N PRO A 82 -15.40 6.27 9.65
CA PRO A 82 -14.53 7.37 10.08
C PRO A 82 -13.52 6.98 11.16
N ALA A 83 -13.87 6.09 12.09
CA ALA A 83 -12.94 5.66 13.13
C ALA A 83 -11.78 4.84 12.55
N CYS A 84 -12.04 3.96 11.59
CA CYS A 84 -10.98 3.24 10.86
C CYS A 84 -10.05 4.18 10.10
N LEU A 85 -10.62 5.25 9.54
CA LEU A 85 -9.84 6.26 8.82
C LEU A 85 -8.95 7.05 9.77
N ASP A 86 -9.48 7.46 10.92
CA ASP A 86 -8.71 8.15 11.97
C ASP A 86 -7.56 7.29 12.49
N GLU A 87 -7.81 6.00 12.76
CA GLU A 87 -6.77 5.03 13.13
C GLU A 87 -5.70 4.92 12.04
N THR A 88 -6.11 4.90 10.76
CA THR A 88 -5.19 4.84 9.61
C THR A 88 -4.34 6.11 9.53
N PHE A 89 -4.94 7.28 9.74
CA PHE A 89 -4.19 8.54 9.75
C PHE A 89 -3.21 8.62 10.93
N ALA A 90 -3.62 8.19 12.12
CA ALA A 90 -2.73 8.13 13.29
C ALA A 90 -1.53 7.19 13.04
N PHE A 91 -1.76 6.05 12.41
CA PHE A 91 -0.68 5.16 11.98
C PHE A 91 0.26 5.83 10.97
N LEU A 92 -0.27 6.48 9.96
CA LEU A 92 0.53 7.18 8.96
C LEU A 92 1.35 8.30 9.56
N ASP A 93 0.78 9.12 10.46
CA ASP A 93 1.51 10.20 11.16
C ASP A 93 2.71 9.64 11.93
N ARG A 94 2.50 8.56 12.68
CA ARG A 94 3.56 7.90 13.45
C ARG A 94 4.63 7.29 12.55
N THR A 95 4.25 6.77 11.40
CA THR A 95 5.13 6.02 10.50
C THR A 95 5.84 6.92 9.49
N TRP A 96 5.32 8.13 9.26
CA TRP A 96 5.79 9.05 8.22
C TRP A 96 7.30 9.28 8.17
N PRO A 97 8.01 9.40 9.31
CA PRO A 97 9.47 9.59 9.30
C PRO A 97 10.27 8.41 8.75
N TYR A 98 9.64 7.25 8.61
CA TYR A 98 10.28 5.98 8.24
C TYR A 98 9.88 5.50 6.85
N ILE A 99 9.05 6.25 6.12
CA ILE A 99 8.61 5.89 4.77
C ILE A 99 9.17 6.86 3.74
N ASP A 100 9.43 6.35 2.55
CA ASP A 100 9.99 7.11 1.44
C ASP A 100 8.93 7.36 0.36
N GLY A 101 7.87 6.56 0.34
CA GLY A 101 6.77 6.68 -0.59
C GLY A 101 5.48 6.04 -0.08
N MET A 102 4.37 6.45 -0.67
CA MET A 102 3.07 5.86 -0.39
C MET A 102 2.19 5.88 -1.65
N THR A 103 1.44 4.81 -1.85
CA THR A 103 0.35 4.78 -2.81
C THR A 103 -0.99 4.74 -2.08
N ALA A 104 -1.93 5.56 -2.51
CA ALA A 104 -3.32 5.55 -2.08
C ALA A 104 -4.18 5.01 -3.22
N SER A 105 -4.83 3.89 -3.03
CA SER A 105 -5.66 3.25 -4.02
C SER A 105 -7.09 3.11 -3.51
N ALA A 106 -8.07 3.35 -4.36
CA ALA A 106 -9.45 2.97 -4.08
C ALA A 106 -9.58 1.45 -4.01
N PHE A 107 -10.45 0.98 -3.12
CA PHE A 107 -10.75 -0.45 -3.04
C PHE A 107 -11.29 -0.98 -4.37
N VAL A 108 -10.66 -2.03 -4.86
CA VAL A 108 -11.09 -2.77 -6.05
C VAL A 108 -11.40 -4.21 -5.63
N LEU A 109 -12.58 -4.69 -6.02
CA LEU A 109 -12.97 -6.06 -5.75
C LEU A 109 -12.46 -6.98 -6.86
N PHE A 110 -11.74 -8.02 -6.44
CA PHE A 110 -11.30 -9.12 -7.29
C PHE A 110 -12.03 -10.41 -6.90
N ASP A 111 -12.09 -11.38 -7.80
CA ASP A 111 -12.81 -12.63 -7.60
C ASP A 111 -12.14 -13.62 -6.62
N HIS A 112 -10.85 -13.46 -6.34
CA HIS A 112 -10.06 -14.39 -5.52
C HIS A 112 -9.91 -14.02 -4.04
N PRO A 113 -9.80 -12.73 -3.62
CA PRO A 113 -9.74 -12.36 -2.20
C PRO A 113 -11.02 -12.72 -1.45
N ALA A 114 -10.95 -12.78 -0.12
CA ALA A 114 -12.08 -13.12 0.75
C ALA A 114 -13.35 -12.32 0.41
N PHE A 115 -13.23 -11.05 0.11
CA PHE A 115 -14.34 -10.19 -0.32
C PHE A 115 -15.03 -10.67 -1.62
N GLY A 116 -14.25 -11.22 -2.55
CA GLY A 116 -14.77 -11.73 -3.83
C GLY A 116 -15.35 -13.14 -3.71
N LEU A 117 -14.78 -13.97 -2.83
CA LEU A 117 -15.25 -15.34 -2.59
C LEU A 117 -16.53 -15.37 -1.76
N HIS A 118 -16.66 -14.46 -0.79
CA HIS A 118 -17.80 -14.40 0.13
C HIS A 118 -18.38 -12.99 0.23
N PRO A 119 -18.83 -12.39 -0.89
CA PRO A 119 -19.21 -10.97 -0.94
C PRO A 119 -20.35 -10.62 0.01
N ALA A 120 -21.32 -11.53 0.20
CA ALA A 120 -22.46 -11.31 1.09
C ALA A 120 -22.03 -11.09 2.55
N ASP A 121 -20.97 -11.75 3.02
CA ASP A 121 -20.46 -11.61 4.39
C ASP A 121 -19.91 -10.18 4.66
N TYR A 122 -19.66 -9.46 3.58
CA TYR A 122 -19.14 -8.10 3.61
C TYR A 122 -20.15 -7.04 3.16
N GLY A 123 -21.42 -7.43 3.00
CA GLY A 123 -22.48 -6.56 2.51
C GLY A 123 -22.26 -6.11 1.07
N LEU A 124 -21.72 -6.98 0.24
CA LEU A 124 -21.46 -6.71 -1.16
C LEU A 124 -22.37 -7.54 -2.06
N GLN A 125 -22.99 -6.87 -3.03
CA GLN A 125 -23.72 -7.52 -4.12
C GLN A 125 -22.92 -7.43 -5.41
N ILE A 126 -22.58 -8.58 -5.98
CA ILE A 126 -21.89 -8.63 -7.28
C ILE A 126 -22.89 -8.26 -8.38
N LEU A 127 -22.53 -7.26 -9.17
CA LEU A 127 -23.31 -6.79 -10.32
C LEU A 127 -22.83 -7.37 -11.65
N GLY A 128 -21.65 -7.95 -11.66
CA GLY A 128 -21.01 -8.58 -12.81
C GLY A 128 -19.50 -8.55 -12.71
N GLY A 129 -18.83 -9.31 -13.54
CA GLY A 129 -17.37 -9.42 -13.56
C GLY A 129 -16.93 -10.34 -14.69
N ASN A 130 -15.65 -10.73 -14.65
CA ASN A 130 -15.05 -11.66 -15.61
C ASN A 130 -15.23 -11.18 -17.07
N ARG A 131 -14.96 -9.91 -17.31
CA ARG A 131 -14.89 -9.40 -18.67
C ARG A 131 -13.73 -10.09 -19.39
N ILE A 132 -13.99 -10.59 -20.56
CA ILE A 132 -12.94 -10.98 -21.49
C ILE A 132 -12.57 -9.71 -22.27
N LEU A 133 -11.35 -9.23 -22.05
CA LEU A 133 -10.75 -8.15 -22.81
C LEU A 133 -9.94 -8.76 -23.95
N GLU A 134 -9.89 -8.11 -25.07
CA GLU A 134 -8.99 -8.50 -26.15
C GLU A 134 -7.79 -7.56 -26.16
N ILE A 135 -6.61 -8.13 -25.90
CA ILE A 135 -5.35 -7.37 -25.90
C ILE A 135 -4.40 -8.04 -26.89
N GLY A 136 -4.08 -7.34 -27.97
CA GLY A 136 -3.19 -7.87 -29.03
C GLY A 136 -3.73 -9.16 -29.68
N GLY A 137 -5.04 -9.27 -29.87
CA GLY A 137 -5.71 -10.44 -30.46
C GLY A 137 -5.79 -11.66 -29.53
N LYS A 138 -5.51 -11.49 -28.24
CA LYS A 138 -5.60 -12.57 -27.21
C LYS A 138 -6.66 -12.25 -26.18
N PRO A 139 -7.50 -13.22 -25.78
CA PRO A 139 -8.45 -13.04 -24.70
C PRO A 139 -7.70 -12.94 -23.35
N VAL A 140 -7.99 -11.88 -22.60
CA VAL A 140 -7.48 -11.66 -21.25
C VAL A 140 -8.66 -11.53 -20.30
N HIS A 141 -8.66 -12.32 -19.23
CA HIS A 141 -9.67 -12.23 -18.20
C HIS A 141 -9.43 -11.03 -17.28
N ASP A 142 -10.40 -10.11 -17.21
CA ASP A 142 -10.42 -9.07 -16.20
C ASP A 142 -11.00 -9.65 -14.91
N MET A 143 -10.15 -9.85 -13.92
CA MET A 143 -10.55 -10.40 -12.61
C MET A 143 -11.30 -9.39 -11.73
N LYS A 144 -11.48 -8.15 -12.19
CA LYS A 144 -12.21 -7.13 -11.43
C LYS A 144 -13.70 -7.39 -11.46
N LEU A 145 -14.32 -7.41 -10.29
CA LEU A 145 -15.75 -7.53 -10.13
C LEU A 145 -16.38 -6.15 -9.98
N ARG A 146 -17.53 -5.96 -10.66
CA ARG A 146 -18.40 -4.82 -10.37
C ARG A 146 -19.31 -5.20 -9.21
N PHE A 147 -19.41 -4.32 -8.23
CA PHE A 147 -20.17 -4.57 -7.03
C PHE A 147 -20.96 -3.33 -6.59
N ARG A 148 -21.93 -3.56 -5.73
CA ARG A 148 -22.67 -2.54 -4.98
C ARG A 148 -22.65 -2.94 -3.51
N ARG A 149 -22.58 -1.96 -2.63
CA ARG A 149 -22.79 -2.19 -1.20
C ARG A 149 -24.27 -2.14 -0.88
N ASP A 150 -24.71 -2.87 0.13
CA ASP A 150 -26.12 -2.98 0.50
C ASP A 150 -26.81 -1.64 0.82
N ARG A 151 -26.03 -0.63 1.19
CA ARG A 151 -26.52 0.71 1.56
C ARG A 151 -26.25 1.78 0.48
N GLU A 152 -25.71 1.44 -0.66
CA GLU A 152 -25.38 2.39 -1.73
C GLU A 152 -26.35 2.27 -2.90
N THR A 153 -26.80 3.42 -3.40
CA THR A 153 -27.58 3.52 -4.64
C THR A 153 -26.65 3.94 -5.76
N GLY A 154 -26.17 2.98 -6.55
CA GLY A 154 -25.33 3.28 -7.73
C GLY A 154 -24.36 2.16 -8.07
N SER A 155 -23.95 2.09 -9.33
CA SER A 155 -22.90 1.19 -9.84
C SER A 155 -21.67 2.02 -10.15
N GLY A 156 -20.55 1.80 -9.44
CA GLY A 156 -19.31 2.53 -9.73
C GLY A 156 -18.25 2.32 -8.65
N GLU A 157 -17.18 3.11 -8.73
CA GLU A 157 -16.23 3.22 -7.63
C GLU A 157 -16.96 3.72 -6.38
N SER A 158 -16.64 3.14 -5.24
CA SER A 158 -17.31 3.48 -3.98
C SER A 158 -17.18 4.98 -3.69
N PRO A 159 -18.29 5.73 -3.48
CA PRO A 159 -18.24 7.13 -3.05
C PRO A 159 -17.38 7.31 -1.79
N LEU A 160 -17.46 6.35 -0.86
CA LEU A 160 -16.65 6.33 0.36
C LEU A 160 -15.14 6.30 0.05
N ALA A 161 -14.70 5.53 -0.96
CA ALA A 161 -13.31 5.51 -1.35
C ALA A 161 -12.83 6.89 -1.85
N ALA A 162 -13.65 7.58 -2.63
CA ALA A 162 -13.35 8.92 -3.11
C ALA A 162 -13.26 9.93 -1.95
N GLU A 163 -14.20 9.87 -1.01
CA GLU A 163 -14.21 10.73 0.18
C GLU A 163 -12.99 10.47 1.08
N GLU A 164 -12.66 9.21 1.34
CA GLU A 164 -11.50 8.86 2.16
C GLU A 164 -10.18 9.28 1.49
N ILE A 165 -10.06 9.11 0.17
CA ILE A 165 -8.90 9.58 -0.58
C ILE A 165 -8.81 11.10 -0.56
N GLU A 166 -9.93 11.81 -0.72
CA GLU A 166 -9.96 13.28 -0.64
C GLU A 166 -9.52 13.77 0.76
N GLN A 167 -9.98 13.11 1.83
CA GLN A 167 -9.55 13.43 3.19
C GLN A 167 -8.04 13.20 3.36
N TRP A 168 -7.52 12.10 2.79
CA TRP A 168 -6.09 11.85 2.75
C TRP A 168 -5.34 12.95 1.98
N GLU A 169 -5.81 13.32 0.78
CA GLU A 169 -5.18 14.35 -0.05
C GLU A 169 -5.12 15.71 0.67
N ARG A 170 -6.17 16.07 1.42
CA ARG A 170 -6.18 17.27 2.26
C ARG A 170 -5.20 17.18 3.42
N ARG A 171 -5.06 16.01 4.05
CA ARG A 171 -4.17 15.80 5.18
C ARG A 171 -2.70 15.80 4.78
N LYS A 172 -2.34 15.18 3.67
CA LYS A 172 -0.96 15.09 3.23
C LYS A 172 -0.30 16.45 2.94
N VAL A 173 -1.10 17.50 2.69
CA VAL A 173 -0.57 18.87 2.50
C VAL A 173 0.18 19.36 3.74
N TRP A 174 -0.17 18.86 4.93
CA TRP A 174 0.44 19.23 6.20
C TRP A 174 1.60 18.31 6.61
N LEU A 175 1.83 17.25 5.86
CA LEU A 175 2.93 16.32 6.12
C LEU A 175 4.15 16.72 5.30
N PRO A 176 5.38 16.47 5.82
CA PRO A 176 6.57 16.66 5.02
C PRO A 176 6.47 15.86 3.71
N PRO A 177 6.92 16.41 2.57
CA PRO A 177 6.87 15.69 1.30
C PRO A 177 7.70 14.41 1.39
N LEU A 178 7.12 13.32 0.89
CA LEU A 178 7.86 12.09 0.70
C LEU A 178 8.79 12.23 -0.50
N PRO A 179 9.95 11.57 -0.49
CA PRO A 179 10.89 11.57 -1.62
C PRO A 179 10.24 11.12 -2.92
N PHE A 180 9.20 10.29 -2.82
CA PHE A 180 8.49 9.75 -3.97
C PHE A 180 6.99 9.92 -3.85
N HIS A 181 6.43 10.72 -4.75
CA HIS A 181 4.98 10.86 -4.94
C HIS A 181 4.54 10.01 -6.12
N GLY A 182 3.70 9.02 -5.82
CA GLY A 182 2.69 8.38 -6.72
C GLY A 182 3.28 7.70 -7.94
N ARG A 183 3.71 7.46 -8.83
CA ARG A 183 3.87 6.78 -10.11
C ARG A 183 5.32 6.50 -10.55
N LEU A 184 6.27 6.43 -9.64
CA LEU A 184 7.58 5.97 -10.02
C LEU A 184 7.54 4.45 -10.21
N CYS A 185 7.89 4.00 -11.40
CA CYS A 185 8.13 2.58 -11.61
C CYS A 185 9.42 2.17 -10.87
N CYS A 186 9.51 0.89 -10.58
CA CYS A 186 10.59 0.31 -9.80
C CYS A 186 11.97 0.58 -10.39
N GLU A 187 12.05 0.66 -11.71
CA GLU A 187 13.28 0.94 -12.44
C GLU A 187 13.79 2.36 -12.18
N HIS A 188 12.91 3.35 -12.18
CA HIS A 188 13.28 4.73 -11.86
C HIS A 188 13.79 4.87 -10.44
N TYR A 189 13.19 4.11 -9.50
CA TYR A 189 13.68 4.12 -8.14
C TYR A 189 15.08 3.52 -8.02
N LEU A 190 15.36 2.39 -8.66
CA LEU A 190 16.67 1.75 -8.62
C LEU A 190 17.75 2.69 -9.17
N LEU A 191 17.48 3.34 -10.30
CA LEU A 191 18.36 4.35 -10.88
C LEU A 191 18.58 5.54 -9.93
N TYR A 192 17.54 5.97 -9.25
CA TYR A 192 17.63 7.05 -8.29
C TYR A 192 18.42 6.65 -7.04
N ALA A 193 18.18 5.47 -6.47
CA ALA A 193 18.92 4.95 -5.33
C ALA A 193 20.43 4.84 -5.64
N ASP A 194 20.78 4.41 -6.86
CA ASP A 194 22.16 4.41 -7.32
C ASP A 194 22.76 5.82 -7.41
N SER A 195 21.98 6.79 -7.90
CA SER A 195 22.42 8.18 -7.98
C SER A 195 22.68 8.78 -6.60
N LEU A 196 21.89 8.40 -5.59
CA LEU A 196 22.05 8.85 -4.21
C LEU A 196 23.31 8.29 -3.56
N GLN A 197 23.60 7.02 -3.74
CA GLN A 197 24.80 6.39 -3.21
C GLN A 197 26.06 6.95 -3.89
N ALA A 198 26.01 7.17 -5.19
CA ALA A 198 27.10 7.78 -5.92
C ALA A 198 27.42 9.20 -5.45
N ARG A 199 26.43 9.92 -4.91
CA ARG A 199 26.60 11.29 -4.37
C ARG A 199 26.97 11.34 -2.89
N ASN A 200 27.21 10.20 -2.25
CA ASN A 200 27.65 10.10 -0.84
C ASN A 200 26.77 10.92 0.13
N ARG A 201 25.45 10.94 -0.03
CA ARG A 201 24.52 11.68 0.82
C ARG A 201 23.98 10.78 1.93
N PRO A 202 24.41 10.98 3.20
CA PRO A 202 23.66 10.44 4.32
C PRO A 202 22.39 11.29 4.48
N GLY A 203 21.24 10.69 4.42
CA GLY A 203 20.00 11.36 4.78
C GLY A 203 18.91 11.31 3.70
N LYS A 204 17.77 10.86 4.13
CA LYS A 204 16.53 10.62 3.41
C LYS A 204 15.79 11.89 2.91
N HIS A 205 16.45 13.06 2.89
CA HIS A 205 15.78 14.31 2.55
C HIS A 205 16.31 14.87 1.24
N LEU A 206 15.72 14.44 0.15
CA LEU A 206 15.79 15.15 -1.12
C LEU A 206 14.46 15.87 -1.34
N HIS A 207 14.49 17.17 -1.06
CA HIS A 207 13.48 18.06 -1.59
C HIS A 207 13.68 18.11 -3.11
N CYS A 208 12.76 17.50 -3.86
CA CYS A 208 12.57 17.87 -5.25
C CYS A 208 11.98 19.27 -5.27
N ALA A 209 12.76 20.24 -5.74
CA ALA A 209 12.28 21.56 -6.07
C ALA A 209 11.32 21.49 -7.27
#